data_097f997bedc540bce800aaf85a1f5058
#
_entry.id   097f997bedc540bce800aaf85a1f5058
#
_cell.length_a   1.000
_cell.length_b   1.000
_cell.length_c   1.000
_cell.angle_alpha   90.00
_cell.angle_beta   90.00
_cell.angle_gamma   90.00
#
_symmetry.space_group_name_H-M   'P 1'
#
loop_
_entity.id
_entity.type
_entity.pdbx_description
1 polymer ?
#
loop_
_entity_poly.entity_id
_entity_poly.type
_entity_poly.pdbx_seq_one_letter_code
_entity_poly.pdbx_strand_id
1 'polypeptide(L)'
;MITTLLIANRGEIARRIFRTAAAMGISTVAVYAEGDAGAPFVTEADRAVALPGRTAAQTYLNIGALLDAAAAAGADAVHPGYGFLSERADFARAVAGAGLTWVGPPARGGRSTSRRPSVWGP
;
A
#
# COMPACT_ATOMS: atom_id res chain seq x y z
N MET A 1 11.84 -11.94 -0.01
CA MET A 1 10.48 -12.42 0.30
C MET A 1 9.72 -11.37 1.07
N ILE A 2 8.47 -11.15 0.70
CA ILE A 2 7.65 -10.16 1.38
C ILE A 2 7.17 -10.72 2.71
N THR A 3 7.42 -10.01 3.79
CA THR A 3 6.96 -10.41 5.12
C THR A 3 5.89 -9.49 5.66
N THR A 4 5.95 -8.19 5.33
CA THR A 4 5.02 -7.20 5.84
C THR A 4 4.64 -6.25 4.72
N LEU A 5 3.36 -6.23 4.39
CA LEU A 5 2.82 -5.50 3.24
C LEU A 5 1.97 -4.34 3.71
N LEU A 6 2.31 -3.13 3.29
CA LEU A 6 1.48 -1.95 3.50
C LEU A 6 0.52 -1.81 2.33
N ILE A 7 -0.75 -1.66 2.62
CA ILE A 7 -1.78 -1.47 1.59
C ILE A 7 -2.18 0.00 1.57
N ALA A 8 -1.79 0.69 0.50
CA ALA A 8 -2.04 2.12 0.34
C ALA A 8 -3.39 2.36 -0.30
N ASN A 9 -4.44 1.90 0.39
CA ASN A 9 -5.81 2.05 -0.07
C ASN A 9 -6.75 1.89 1.13
N ARG A 10 -8.03 2.03 0.90
CA ARG A 10 -9.02 2.00 1.95
C ARG A 10 -10.22 1.15 1.57
N GLY A 11 -11.12 0.94 2.54
CA GLY A 11 -12.41 0.30 2.30
C GLY A 11 -12.30 -1.15 1.87
N GLU A 12 -13.22 -1.56 1.01
CA GLU A 12 -13.32 -2.96 0.58
C GLU A 12 -12.08 -3.42 -0.19
N ILE A 13 -11.48 -2.52 -0.96
CA ILE A 13 -10.26 -2.86 -1.69
C ILE A 13 -9.17 -3.28 -0.72
N ALA A 14 -8.95 -2.51 0.33
CA ALA A 14 -7.95 -2.85 1.34
C ALA A 14 -8.30 -4.16 2.05
N ARG A 15 -9.57 -4.34 2.39
CA ARG A 15 -10.01 -5.54 3.09
C ARG A 15 -9.75 -6.80 2.29
N ARG A 16 -10.00 -6.76 0.99
CA ARG A 16 -9.77 -7.92 0.12
C ARG A 16 -8.30 -8.28 0.07
N ILE A 17 -7.43 -7.29 -0.01
CA ILE A 17 -5.99 -7.52 -0.05
C ILE A 17 -5.51 -8.07 1.30
N PHE A 18 -6.03 -7.54 2.41
CA PHE A 18 -5.68 -8.06 3.74
C PHE A 18 -6.00 -9.55 3.86
N ARG A 19 -7.17 -9.98 3.36
CA ARG A 19 -7.57 -11.38 3.46
C ARG A 19 -6.64 -12.28 2.66
N THR A 20 -6.29 -11.86 1.45
CA THR A 20 -5.39 -12.65 0.61
C THR A 20 -3.99 -12.71 1.22
N ALA A 21 -3.49 -11.59 1.72
CA ALA A 21 -2.19 -11.55 2.35
C ALA A 21 -2.14 -12.45 3.58
N ALA A 22 -3.17 -12.41 4.40
CA ALA A 22 -3.25 -13.26 5.59
C ALA A 22 -3.23 -14.74 5.21
N ALA A 23 -3.94 -15.10 4.15
CA ALA A 23 -3.95 -16.48 3.67
C ALA A 23 -2.57 -16.93 3.18
N MET A 24 -1.71 -16.00 2.78
CA MET A 24 -0.35 -16.27 2.33
C MET A 24 0.67 -16.18 3.46
N GLY A 25 0.24 -15.87 4.67
CA GLY A 25 1.15 -15.74 5.80
C GLY A 25 1.90 -14.41 5.83
N ILE A 26 1.39 -13.40 5.15
CA ILE A 26 2.02 -12.07 5.08
C ILE A 26 1.32 -11.15 6.08
N SER A 27 2.11 -10.46 6.91
CA SER A 27 1.57 -9.46 7.83
C SER A 27 1.12 -8.23 7.05
N THR A 28 0.04 -7.60 7.50
CA THR A 28 -0.54 -6.46 6.78
C THR A 28 -0.50 -5.20 7.62
N VAL A 29 -0.37 -4.06 6.92
CA VAL A 29 -0.38 -2.74 7.53
C VAL A 29 -1.44 -1.91 6.82
N ALA A 30 -2.42 -1.43 7.58
CA ALA A 30 -3.39 -0.47 7.08
C ALA A 30 -2.87 0.94 7.33
N VAL A 31 -3.20 1.86 6.42
CA VAL A 31 -3.01 3.28 6.66
C VAL A 31 -4.38 3.94 6.61
N TYR A 32 -4.59 4.98 7.39
CA TYR A 32 -5.92 5.58 7.43
C TYR A 32 -5.87 7.07 7.69
N ALA A 33 -6.79 7.78 7.05
CA ALA A 33 -7.04 9.19 7.33
C ALA A 33 -7.87 9.30 8.61
N GLU A 34 -7.87 10.47 9.21
CA GLU A 34 -8.58 10.70 10.47
C GLU A 34 -10.04 10.25 10.41
N GLY A 35 -10.73 10.55 9.32
CA GLY A 35 -12.14 10.19 9.18
C GLY A 35 -12.40 8.70 9.04
N ASP A 36 -11.37 7.92 8.78
CA ASP A 36 -11.49 6.47 8.60
C ASP A 36 -11.06 5.68 9.83
N ALA A 37 -10.74 6.34 10.93
CA ALA A 37 -10.17 5.68 12.10
C ALA A 37 -11.04 4.52 12.64
N GLY A 38 -12.36 4.65 12.52
CA GLY A 38 -13.28 3.61 12.96
C GLY A 38 -13.72 2.65 11.88
N ALA A 39 -13.17 2.75 10.67
CA ALA A 39 -13.62 1.91 9.57
C ALA A 39 -13.16 0.46 9.76
N PRO A 40 -13.94 -0.52 9.28
CA PRO A 40 -13.60 -1.94 9.48
C PRO A 40 -12.24 -2.32 8.92
N PHE A 41 -11.80 -1.73 7.80
CA PHE A 41 -10.52 -2.12 7.20
C PHE A 41 -9.34 -1.81 8.13
N VAL A 42 -9.48 -0.81 9.00
CA VAL A 42 -8.40 -0.43 9.91
C VAL A 42 -8.12 -1.54 10.91
N THR A 43 -9.19 -2.19 11.40
CA THR A 43 -9.03 -3.23 12.42
C THR A 43 -8.72 -4.60 11.83
N GLU A 44 -8.88 -4.79 10.53
CA GLU A 44 -8.64 -6.08 9.90
C GLU A 44 -7.16 -6.31 9.56
N ALA A 45 -6.36 -5.28 9.55
CA ALA A 45 -4.92 -5.42 9.33
C ALA A 45 -4.22 -5.79 10.63
N ASP A 46 -3.02 -6.34 10.51
CA ASP A 46 -2.22 -6.67 11.68
C ASP A 46 -1.73 -5.41 12.40
N ARG A 47 -1.49 -4.35 11.65
CA ARG A 47 -1.10 -3.05 12.19
C ARG A 47 -1.84 -1.95 11.44
N ALA A 48 -1.99 -0.81 12.08
CA ALA A 48 -2.60 0.35 11.45
C ALA A 48 -1.81 1.60 11.81
N VAL A 49 -1.57 2.46 10.81
CA VAL A 49 -0.82 3.70 10.99
C VAL A 49 -1.70 4.86 10.54
N ALA A 50 -1.89 5.83 11.41
CA ALA A 50 -2.62 7.05 11.07
C ALA A 50 -1.78 7.91 10.14
N LEU A 51 -2.40 8.40 9.07
CA LEU A 51 -1.76 9.36 8.18
C LEU A 51 -2.13 10.77 8.65
N PRO A 52 -1.18 11.71 8.67
CA PRO A 52 -1.50 13.07 9.10
C PRO A 52 -2.37 13.76 8.06
N GLY A 53 -3.53 14.23 8.47
CA GLY A 53 -4.43 14.96 7.59
C GLY A 53 -5.79 14.31 7.47
N ARG A 54 -6.66 14.96 6.72
CA ARG A 54 -8.06 14.54 6.58
C ARG A 54 -8.46 14.29 5.14
N THR A 55 -7.87 15.01 4.19
CA THR A 55 -8.22 14.87 2.78
C THR A 55 -7.42 13.78 2.13
N ALA A 56 -7.90 13.26 1.00
CA ALA A 56 -7.16 12.26 0.25
C ALA A 56 -5.79 12.80 -0.19
N ALA A 57 -5.72 14.07 -0.58
CA ALA A 57 -4.46 14.69 -0.99
C ALA A 57 -3.43 14.68 0.13
N GLN A 58 -3.87 14.83 1.37
CA GLN A 58 -2.99 14.86 2.54
C GLN A 58 -2.63 13.46 3.01
N THR A 59 -3.37 12.45 2.63
CA THR A 59 -3.25 11.11 3.18
C THR A 59 -2.99 10.07 2.10
N TYR A 60 -4.04 9.51 1.50
CA TYR A 60 -3.91 8.39 0.57
C TYR A 60 -3.20 8.76 -0.73
N LEU A 61 -3.17 10.04 -1.08
CA LEU A 61 -2.46 10.53 -2.27
C LEU A 61 -1.12 11.18 -1.91
N ASN A 62 -0.70 11.10 -0.67
CA ASN A 62 0.55 11.70 -0.21
C ASN A 62 1.64 10.64 -0.14
N ILE A 63 2.48 10.60 -1.16
CA ILE A 63 3.53 9.59 -1.28
C ILE A 63 4.47 9.61 -0.09
N GLY A 64 4.90 10.79 0.34
CA GLY A 64 5.81 10.90 1.48
C GLY A 64 5.21 10.33 2.76
N ALA A 65 3.94 10.63 3.02
CA ALA A 65 3.27 10.12 4.21
C ALA A 65 3.15 8.60 4.18
N LEU A 66 2.88 8.04 3.00
CA LEU A 66 2.77 6.59 2.85
C LEU A 66 4.11 5.90 3.09
N LEU A 67 5.19 6.48 2.57
CA LEU A 67 6.53 5.92 2.80
C LEU A 67 6.95 6.04 4.26
N ASP A 68 6.59 7.13 4.93
CA ASP A 68 6.86 7.29 6.35
C ASP A 68 6.11 6.22 7.16
N ALA A 69 4.87 5.95 6.79
CA ALA A 69 4.07 4.92 7.45
C ALA A 69 4.69 3.54 7.24
N ALA A 70 5.20 3.26 6.05
CA ALA A 70 5.86 1.99 5.77
C ALA A 70 7.09 1.81 6.64
N ALA A 71 7.89 2.85 6.78
CA ALA A 71 9.08 2.81 7.63
C ALA A 71 8.70 2.60 9.09
N ALA A 72 7.68 3.33 9.56
CA ALA A 72 7.25 3.24 10.96
C ALA A 72 6.73 1.84 11.31
N ALA A 73 6.08 1.17 10.37
CA ALA A 73 5.50 -0.16 10.60
C ALA A 73 6.43 -1.31 10.22
N GLY A 74 7.61 -1.02 9.68
CA GLY A 74 8.53 -2.05 9.27
C GLY A 74 8.08 -2.82 8.05
N ALA A 75 7.31 -2.19 7.16
CA ALA A 75 6.85 -2.83 5.93
C ALA A 75 8.01 -2.98 4.95
N ASP A 76 8.04 -4.09 4.22
CA ASP A 76 9.04 -4.31 3.18
C ASP A 76 8.43 -4.28 1.79
N ALA A 77 7.12 -4.10 1.68
CA ALA A 77 6.44 -4.03 0.40
C ALA A 77 5.22 -3.11 0.50
N VAL A 78 4.81 -2.58 -0.64
CA VAL A 78 3.65 -1.68 -0.74
C VAL A 78 2.75 -2.13 -1.87
N HIS A 79 1.47 -2.28 -1.58
CA HIS A 79 0.43 -2.58 -2.56
C HIS A 79 -0.50 -1.36 -2.66
N PRO A 80 -0.63 -0.74 -3.81
CA PRO A 80 -1.42 0.49 -3.94
C PRO A 80 -2.93 0.23 -4.05
N GLY A 81 -3.35 -1.01 -4.21
CA GLY A 81 -4.75 -1.31 -4.47
C GLY A 81 -5.18 -0.82 -5.85
N TYR A 82 -6.39 -0.30 -5.93
CA TYR A 82 -6.94 0.26 -7.16
C TYR A 82 -7.32 1.71 -6.92
N GLY A 83 -7.20 2.55 -7.93
CA GLY A 83 -7.45 3.98 -7.78
C GLY A 83 -6.33 4.65 -7.00
N PHE A 84 -6.59 5.84 -6.48
CA PHE A 84 -5.59 6.64 -5.77
C PHE A 84 -4.26 6.66 -6.53
N LEU A 85 -3.21 6.13 -5.93
CA LEU A 85 -1.87 6.17 -6.52
C LEU A 85 -1.50 4.90 -7.29
N SER A 86 -2.46 3.99 -7.49
CA SER A 86 -2.13 2.68 -8.06
C SER A 86 -1.48 2.76 -9.46
N GLU A 87 -1.83 3.79 -10.24
CA GLU A 87 -1.28 3.96 -11.58
C GLU A 87 -0.27 5.09 -11.67
N ARG A 88 0.15 5.64 -10.54
CA ARG A 88 1.13 6.73 -10.53
C ARG A 88 2.54 6.16 -10.59
N ALA A 89 3.21 6.43 -11.71
CA ALA A 89 4.59 5.98 -11.88
C ALA A 89 5.53 6.56 -10.84
N ASP A 90 5.29 7.80 -10.41
CA ASP A 90 6.12 8.42 -9.38
C ASP A 90 6.02 7.71 -8.04
N PHE A 91 4.85 7.16 -7.71
CA PHE A 91 4.70 6.38 -6.49
C PHE A 91 5.47 5.06 -6.58
N ALA A 92 5.33 4.36 -7.71
CA ALA A 92 6.07 3.11 -7.91
C ALA A 92 7.58 3.35 -7.82
N ARG A 93 8.07 4.44 -8.42
CA ARG A 93 9.49 4.77 -8.36
C ARG A 93 9.92 5.14 -6.94
N ALA A 94 9.08 5.88 -6.21
CA ALA A 94 9.41 6.26 -4.85
C ALA A 94 9.48 5.05 -3.92
N VAL A 95 8.58 4.09 -4.11
CA VAL A 95 8.59 2.84 -3.34
C VAL A 95 9.89 2.08 -3.61
N ALA A 96 10.24 1.92 -4.87
CA ALA A 96 11.49 1.24 -5.23
C ALA A 96 12.72 1.98 -4.71
N GLY A 97 12.71 3.31 -4.80
CA GLY A 97 13.81 4.14 -4.31
C GLY A 97 13.99 4.06 -2.80
N ALA A 98 12.93 3.73 -2.08
CA ALA A 98 13.00 3.55 -0.63
C ALA A 98 13.43 2.13 -0.24
N GLY A 99 13.75 1.28 -1.21
CA GLY A 99 14.16 -0.08 -0.94
C GLY A 99 13.01 -1.04 -0.69
N LEU A 100 11.79 -0.64 -1.03
CA LEU A 100 10.60 -1.45 -0.81
C LEU A 100 10.17 -2.15 -2.10
N THR A 101 9.50 -3.28 -1.96
CA THR A 101 8.97 -4.01 -3.10
C THR A 101 7.63 -3.40 -3.52
N TRP A 102 7.50 -3.11 -4.80
CA TRP A 102 6.24 -2.62 -5.37
C TRP A 102 5.38 -3.80 -5.77
N VAL A 103 4.18 -3.89 -5.19
CA VAL A 103 3.23 -4.96 -5.50
C VAL A 103 2.02 -4.31 -6.16
N GLY A 104 2.12 -4.07 -7.44
CA GLY A 104 1.07 -3.38 -8.17
C GLY A 104 1.38 -3.35 -9.67
N PRO A 105 0.64 -2.56 -10.45
CA PRO A 105 0.88 -2.49 -11.88
C PRO A 105 2.23 -1.84 -12.16
N PRO A 106 2.86 -2.15 -13.29
CA PRO A 106 4.13 -1.52 -13.65
C PRO A 106 3.95 -0.03 -13.85
N ALA A 107 5.04 0.72 -13.72
CA ALA A 107 5.02 2.16 -13.89
C ALA A 107 4.54 2.51 -15.29
N ARG A 108 3.59 3.47 -15.38
CA ARG A 108 3.05 3.89 -16.65
C ARG A 108 4.08 4.67 -17.43
N GLY A 109 4.00 4.55 -18.76
CA GLY A 109 4.85 5.29 -19.68
C GLY A 109 6.27 4.81 -19.72
N GLY A 110 6.60 3.84 -18.88
CA GLY A 110 7.92 3.27 -18.87
C GLY A 110 7.88 1.83 -19.33
N ARG A 111 9.04 1.37 -19.77
CA ARG A 111 9.17 -0.04 -20.03
C ARG A 111 9.13 -0.78 -18.71
N SER A 112 8.33 -1.82 -18.63
CA SER A 112 8.33 -2.64 -17.44
C SER A 112 9.68 -3.33 -17.32
N THR A 113 10.32 -3.14 -16.19
CA THR A 113 11.57 -3.83 -15.89
C THR A 113 11.33 -5.11 -15.13
N SER A 114 10.14 -5.28 -14.60
CA SER A 114 9.79 -6.49 -13.88
C SER A 114 9.41 -7.58 -14.88
N ARG A 115 10.00 -8.71 -14.74
CA ARG A 115 9.65 -9.90 -15.52
C ARG A 115 8.71 -10.80 -14.79
N ARG A 116 8.46 -10.49 -13.54
CA ARG A 116 7.59 -11.33 -12.73
C ARG A 116 6.20 -10.76 -12.73
N PRO A 117 5.20 -11.63 -12.80
CA PRO A 117 3.84 -11.15 -12.60
C PRO A 117 3.68 -10.62 -11.18
N SER A 118 2.77 -9.70 -11.02
CA SER A 118 2.41 -9.23 -9.69
C SER A 118 1.85 -10.41 -8.89
N VAL A 119 2.14 -10.41 -7.61
CA VAL A 119 1.56 -11.41 -6.70
C VAL A 119 0.04 -11.32 -6.70
N TRP A 120 -0.50 -10.13 -6.94
CA TRP A 120 -1.90 -9.82 -6.79
C TRP A 120 -2.64 -9.64 -8.10
N GLY A 121 -1.96 -9.65 -9.20
CA GLY A 121 -2.58 -9.35 -10.46
C GLY A 121 -2.25 -10.37 -11.52
N PRO A 122 -2.94 -10.27 -12.65
CA PRO A 122 -2.66 -11.13 -13.79
C PRO A 122 -1.30 -10.84 -14.39
#